data_2f0bdb841c58c4e3d371f6813d275645
#
_entry.id   2f0bdb841c58c4e3d371f6813d275645
#
_cell.length_a   1.000
_cell.length_b   1.000
_cell.length_c   1.000
_cell.angle_alpha   90.00
_cell.angle_beta   90.00
_cell.angle_gamma   90.00
#
_symmetry.space_group_name_H-M   'P 1'
#
loop_
_entity.id
_entity.type
_entity.pdbx_description
1 polymer ?
#
loop_
_entity_poly.entity_id
_entity_poly.type
_entity_poly.pdbx_seq_one_letter_code
_entity_poly.pdbx_strand_id
1 'polypeptide(L)'
;MVVILGWKSSPIGRSSLLKSICNLSRKLIAESSIKLSDVNLIIHAGVYRRNFRTEPAFASHVQGELGLKCKALSQESEHCFSFDVSDGSCSPYVALNSAKHMLKIKRGGCALITIGDERPNAQSNWPYQPISCVMLVALEGDGPRMESTTFDSKSFETTAVISTIFDGIKSANVIGQYSPVELEITTHNETFIGETNWLSGRHMHEFLTKYSQGLTKFHQINDNSGKSVTATWV
;
A
#
# COMPACT_ATOMS: atom_id res chain seq x y z
N MET A 1 -1.25 -18.59 -3.61
CA MET A 1 -2.06 -17.52 -3.01
C MET A 1 -1.16 -16.71 -2.10
N VAL A 2 -1.55 -15.51 -1.72
CA VAL A 2 -0.87 -14.75 -0.68
C VAL A 2 -1.82 -14.64 0.52
N VAL A 3 -1.28 -14.74 1.72
CA VAL A 3 -2.03 -14.69 2.99
C VAL A 3 -1.61 -13.46 3.76
N ILE A 4 -2.55 -12.73 4.32
CA ILE A 4 -2.27 -11.62 5.24
C ILE A 4 -2.19 -12.21 6.65
N LEU A 5 -0.98 -12.28 7.21
CA LEU A 5 -0.74 -12.79 8.56
C LEU A 5 -1.17 -11.80 9.65
N GLY A 6 -1.26 -10.54 9.30
CA GLY A 6 -1.72 -9.48 10.16
C GLY A 6 -1.62 -8.12 9.48
N TRP A 7 -2.35 -7.15 10.00
CA TRP A 7 -2.35 -5.81 9.48
C TRP A 7 -2.64 -4.77 10.56
N LYS A 8 -2.19 -3.54 10.32
CA LYS A 8 -2.49 -2.36 11.13
C LYS A 8 -2.62 -1.14 10.24
N SER A 9 -3.46 -0.23 10.66
CA SER A 9 -3.60 1.05 10.00
C SER A 9 -3.85 2.17 11.00
N SER A 10 -3.54 3.39 10.60
CA SER A 10 -3.77 4.58 11.41
C SER A 10 -3.84 5.82 10.52
N PRO A 11 -4.71 6.79 10.82
CA PRO A 11 -4.62 8.09 10.21
C PRO A 11 -3.23 8.70 10.44
N ILE A 12 -2.71 9.36 9.42
CA ILE A 12 -1.44 10.08 9.51
C ILE A 12 -1.74 11.45 10.13
N GLY A 13 -1.39 11.59 11.41
CA GLY A 13 -1.55 12.84 12.14
C GLY A 13 -0.48 13.88 11.76
N ARG A 14 0.16 14.47 12.77
CA ARG A 14 1.26 15.44 12.58
C ARG A 14 2.61 14.77 12.28
N SER A 15 2.72 13.45 12.43
CA SER A 15 3.93 12.71 12.13
C SER A 15 4.10 12.52 10.62
N SER A 16 5.34 12.30 10.19
CA SER A 16 5.61 11.92 8.81
C SER A 16 5.06 10.51 8.51
N LEU A 17 4.79 10.23 7.24
CA LEU A 17 4.40 8.90 6.76
C LEU A 17 5.40 7.84 7.20
N LEU A 18 6.71 8.10 7.05
CA LEU A 18 7.77 7.18 7.44
C LEU A 18 7.67 6.78 8.92
N LYS A 19 7.55 7.77 9.80
CA LYS A 19 7.41 7.53 11.24
C LYS A 19 6.14 6.73 11.58
N SER A 20 5.03 7.07 10.93
CA SER A 20 3.76 6.35 11.10
C SER A 20 3.89 4.88 10.68
N ILE A 21 4.40 4.64 9.49
CA ILE A 21 4.60 3.29 8.94
C ILE A 21 5.56 2.48 9.82
N CYS A 22 6.70 3.02 10.19
CA CYS A 22 7.67 2.30 11.02
C CYS A 22 7.11 1.95 12.41
N ASN A 23 6.33 2.85 13.02
CA ASN A 23 5.67 2.58 14.29
C ASN A 23 4.61 1.47 14.17
N LEU A 24 3.78 1.51 13.11
CA LEU A 24 2.79 0.46 12.85
C LEU A 24 3.47 -0.88 12.56
N SER A 25 4.55 -0.88 11.78
CA SER A 25 5.30 -2.08 11.45
C SER A 25 5.90 -2.74 12.69
N ARG A 26 6.54 -1.95 13.57
CA ARG A 26 7.09 -2.48 14.84
C ARG A 26 5.98 -3.08 15.72
N LYS A 27 4.84 -2.40 15.83
CA LYS A 27 3.69 -2.92 16.60
C LYS A 27 3.14 -4.22 15.98
N LEU A 28 2.98 -4.25 14.66
CA LEU A 28 2.46 -5.42 13.97
C LEU A 28 3.39 -6.63 14.14
N ILE A 29 4.69 -6.43 13.97
CA ILE A 29 5.69 -7.49 14.16
C ILE A 29 5.70 -7.97 15.62
N ALA A 30 5.69 -7.05 16.58
CA ALA A 30 5.70 -7.41 18.02
C ALA A 30 4.45 -8.20 18.46
N GLU A 31 3.32 -8.00 17.81
CA GLU A 31 2.06 -8.71 18.08
C GLU A 31 1.91 -10.00 17.25
N SER A 32 2.77 -10.22 16.29
CA SER A 32 2.76 -11.41 15.43
C SER A 32 3.75 -12.47 15.93
N SER A 33 3.66 -13.68 15.40
CA SER A 33 4.67 -14.73 15.60
C SER A 33 5.91 -14.54 14.71
N ILE A 34 5.90 -13.53 13.83
CA ILE A 34 6.97 -13.26 12.86
C ILE A 34 8.09 -12.48 13.53
N LYS A 35 9.32 -12.93 13.37
CA LYS A 35 10.50 -12.18 13.80
C LYS A 35 10.87 -11.15 12.73
N LEU A 36 11.49 -10.05 13.14
CA LEU A 36 11.97 -9.04 12.19
C LEU A 36 12.94 -9.64 11.16
N SER A 37 13.75 -10.61 11.56
CA SER A 37 14.67 -11.36 10.67
C SER A 37 13.96 -12.16 9.57
N ASP A 38 12.69 -12.52 9.77
CA ASP A 38 11.93 -13.30 8.81
C ASP A 38 11.36 -12.43 7.68
N VAL A 39 11.40 -11.10 7.86
CA VAL A 39 11.00 -10.13 6.85
C VAL A 39 12.13 -9.97 5.84
N ASN A 40 11.98 -10.59 4.69
CA ASN A 40 12.98 -10.58 3.63
C ASN A 40 12.57 -9.76 2.40
N LEU A 41 11.43 -9.08 2.50
CA LEU A 41 10.90 -8.23 1.44
C LEU A 41 10.11 -7.07 2.04
N ILE A 42 10.38 -5.85 1.58
CA ILE A 42 9.56 -4.67 1.87
C ILE A 42 9.08 -4.07 0.55
N ILE A 43 7.77 -3.88 0.43
CA ILE A 43 7.19 -3.19 -0.72
C ILE A 43 6.37 -2.01 -0.19
N HIS A 44 6.68 -0.83 -0.69
CA HIS A 44 5.85 0.33 -0.40
C HIS A 44 4.91 0.62 -1.57
N ALA A 45 3.62 0.72 -1.28
CA ALA A 45 2.58 1.09 -2.21
C ALA A 45 2.08 2.51 -1.89
N GLY A 46 2.30 3.44 -2.79
CA GLY A 46 1.88 4.83 -2.63
C GLY A 46 2.05 5.61 -3.91
N VAL A 47 1.36 6.73 -3.99
CA VAL A 47 1.37 7.61 -5.16
C VAL A 47 2.10 8.90 -4.85
N TYR A 48 1.75 9.53 -3.72
CA TYR A 48 2.24 10.85 -3.37
C TYR A 48 3.38 10.80 -2.35
N ARG A 49 4.46 11.49 -2.70
CA ARG A 49 5.63 11.68 -1.83
C ARG A 49 5.97 13.16 -1.72
N ARG A 50 6.24 13.57 -0.51
CA ARG A 50 6.71 14.92 -0.25
C ARG A 50 8.04 15.15 -0.96
N ASN A 51 8.15 16.30 -1.62
CA ASN A 51 9.32 16.68 -2.43
C ASN A 51 9.58 15.77 -3.64
N PHE A 52 8.63 14.91 -4.02
CA PHE A 52 8.73 14.03 -5.20
C PHE A 52 10.04 13.23 -5.28
N ARG A 53 10.62 12.93 -4.14
CA ARG A 53 11.81 12.12 -4.09
C ARG A 53 11.44 10.68 -4.39
N THR A 54 11.91 10.20 -5.53
CA THR A 54 11.76 8.81 -5.93
C THR A 54 12.97 7.97 -5.52
N GLU A 55 14.09 8.62 -5.21
CA GLU A 55 15.35 7.99 -4.81
C GLU A 55 15.90 8.60 -3.53
N PRO A 56 16.35 7.75 -2.57
CA PRO A 56 16.10 6.30 -2.54
C PRO A 56 14.62 5.97 -2.41
N ALA A 57 14.24 4.73 -2.79
CA ALA A 57 12.87 4.24 -2.64
C ALA A 57 12.37 4.40 -1.20
N PHE A 58 11.10 4.73 -1.01
CA PHE A 58 10.54 4.90 0.34
C PHE A 58 10.66 3.62 1.18
N ALA A 59 10.48 2.46 0.55
CA ALA A 59 10.68 1.16 1.18
C ALA A 59 12.11 0.99 1.73
N SER A 60 13.13 1.60 1.08
CA SER A 60 14.51 1.55 1.58
C SER A 60 14.69 2.41 2.84
N HIS A 61 13.98 3.51 2.96
CA HIS A 61 13.96 4.28 4.20
C HIS A 61 13.28 3.49 5.33
N VAL A 62 12.16 2.81 5.04
CA VAL A 62 11.51 1.93 6.00
C VAL A 62 12.44 0.82 6.43
N GLN A 63 13.15 0.20 5.49
CA GLN A 63 14.15 -0.83 5.75
C GLN A 63 15.24 -0.36 6.72
N GLY A 64 15.81 0.82 6.46
CA GLY A 64 16.83 1.43 7.31
C GLY A 64 16.31 1.74 8.72
N GLU A 65 15.15 2.35 8.83
CA GLU A 65 14.51 2.70 10.11
C GLU A 65 14.11 1.48 10.95
N LEU A 66 13.78 0.36 10.32
CA LEU A 66 13.49 -0.91 11.00
C LEU A 66 14.77 -1.70 11.36
N GLY A 67 15.93 -1.27 10.87
CA GLY A 67 17.19 -1.96 11.09
C GLY A 67 17.33 -3.28 10.32
N LEU A 68 16.57 -3.44 9.23
CA LEU A 68 16.66 -4.62 8.37
C LEU A 68 17.89 -4.53 7.46
N LYS A 69 18.70 -5.57 7.48
CA LYS A 69 20.00 -5.57 6.78
C LYS A 69 19.82 -5.45 5.26
N CYS A 70 20.50 -4.49 4.66
CA CYS A 70 20.76 -4.44 3.23
C CYS A 70 21.93 -5.34 2.88
N LYS A 71 21.79 -6.10 1.79
CA LYS A 71 22.91 -6.85 1.23
C LYS A 71 23.83 -5.90 0.44
N ALA A 72 24.78 -5.29 1.07
CA ALA A 72 25.82 -4.66 0.28
C ALA A 72 27.10 -5.51 0.19
N LEU A 73 27.47 -6.24 1.22
CA LEU A 73 28.82 -6.82 1.30
C LEU A 73 28.93 -8.12 2.13
N SER A 74 27.87 -8.72 2.62
CA SER A 74 27.97 -9.98 3.39
C SER A 74 27.55 -11.19 2.59
N GLN A 75 28.28 -12.29 2.74
CA GLN A 75 28.00 -13.58 2.10
C GLN A 75 26.84 -14.35 2.74
N GLU A 76 26.12 -13.75 3.70
CA GLU A 76 25.05 -14.41 4.42
C GLU A 76 23.71 -14.30 3.68
N SER A 77 22.93 -15.36 3.74
CA SER A 77 21.68 -15.55 2.99
C SER A 77 20.47 -14.71 3.44
N GLU A 78 20.62 -13.90 4.48
CA GLU A 78 19.53 -13.15 5.09
C GLU A 78 19.47 -11.70 4.60
N HIS A 79 18.82 -11.49 3.46
CA HIS A 79 18.71 -10.16 2.89
C HIS A 79 17.26 -9.74 2.73
N CYS A 80 16.96 -8.57 3.26
CA CYS A 80 15.73 -7.89 2.94
C CYS A 80 15.92 -7.08 1.64
N PHE A 81 15.05 -7.32 0.68
CA PHE A 81 14.95 -6.52 -0.55
C PHE A 81 13.81 -5.53 -0.41
N SER A 82 14.02 -4.30 -0.87
CA SER A 82 13.00 -3.25 -0.76
C SER A 82 12.84 -2.46 -2.03
N PHE A 83 11.59 -2.15 -2.39
CA PHE A 83 11.25 -1.32 -3.53
C PHE A 83 9.85 -0.72 -3.38
N ASP A 84 9.57 0.25 -4.23
CA ASP A 84 8.28 0.91 -4.27
C ASP A 84 7.49 0.52 -5.50
N VAL A 85 6.16 0.50 -5.36
CA VAL A 85 5.22 0.40 -6.48
C VAL A 85 4.28 1.60 -6.46
N SER A 86 3.99 2.12 -7.64
CA SER A 86 3.10 3.25 -7.80
C SER A 86 2.18 2.99 -8.99
N ASP A 87 0.92 2.73 -8.72
CA ASP A 87 -0.12 2.48 -9.71
C ASP A 87 -1.47 3.05 -9.26
N GLY A 88 -1.46 4.30 -8.85
CA GLY A 88 -2.66 4.97 -8.33
C GLY A 88 -3.24 4.22 -7.12
N SER A 89 -4.55 4.20 -7.05
CA SER A 89 -5.28 3.49 -5.99
C SER A 89 -5.14 1.97 -6.07
N CYS A 90 -4.71 1.43 -7.22
CA CYS A 90 -4.47 -0.01 -7.41
C CYS A 90 -3.12 -0.49 -6.84
N SER A 91 -2.23 0.43 -6.44
CA SER A 91 -0.89 0.11 -5.93
C SER A 91 -0.85 -0.99 -4.85
N PRO A 92 -1.77 -1.09 -3.89
CA PRO A 92 -1.75 -2.14 -2.88
C PRO A 92 -1.84 -3.55 -3.47
N TYR A 93 -2.65 -3.74 -4.51
CA TYR A 93 -2.80 -5.03 -5.18
C TYR A 93 -1.61 -5.37 -6.08
N VAL A 94 -0.98 -4.35 -6.67
CA VAL A 94 0.30 -4.52 -7.36
C VAL A 94 1.37 -4.99 -6.38
N ALA A 95 1.41 -4.41 -5.17
CA ALA A 95 2.34 -4.82 -4.11
C ALA A 95 2.08 -6.27 -3.64
N LEU A 96 0.81 -6.65 -3.41
CA LEU A 96 0.42 -8.01 -3.02
C LEU A 96 0.80 -9.04 -4.08
N ASN A 97 0.56 -8.75 -5.36
CA ASN A 97 0.96 -9.63 -6.46
C ASN A 97 2.47 -9.72 -6.61
N SER A 98 3.18 -8.61 -6.47
CA SER A 98 4.64 -8.61 -6.49
C SER A 98 5.21 -9.43 -5.34
N ALA A 99 4.67 -9.29 -4.13
CA ALA A 99 5.05 -10.10 -2.98
C ALA A 99 4.81 -11.58 -3.24
N LYS A 100 3.63 -11.96 -3.77
CA LYS A 100 3.31 -13.34 -4.14
C LYS A 100 4.35 -13.96 -5.07
N HIS A 101 4.79 -13.24 -6.10
CA HIS A 101 5.76 -13.75 -7.05
C HIS A 101 7.16 -13.82 -6.45
N MET A 102 7.59 -12.78 -5.75
CA MET A 102 8.93 -12.74 -5.15
C MET A 102 9.11 -13.75 -4.02
N LEU A 103 8.11 -13.95 -3.15
CA LEU A 103 8.15 -14.95 -2.11
C LEU A 103 8.19 -16.38 -2.69
N LYS A 104 7.53 -16.63 -3.83
CA LYS A 104 7.66 -17.91 -4.55
C LYS A 104 9.07 -18.15 -5.06
N ILE A 105 9.71 -17.12 -5.65
CA ILE A 105 11.08 -17.21 -6.14
C ILE A 105 12.05 -17.46 -4.98
N LYS A 106 11.85 -16.78 -3.85
CA LYS A 106 12.66 -16.97 -2.63
C LYS A 106 12.36 -18.25 -1.86
N ARG A 107 11.33 -18.98 -2.26
CA ARG A 107 10.88 -20.22 -1.62
C ARG A 107 10.43 -20.03 -0.16
N GLY A 108 9.82 -18.92 0.15
CA GLY A 108 9.24 -18.61 1.46
C GLY A 108 9.65 -17.26 2.02
N GLY A 109 9.47 -17.11 3.33
CA GLY A 109 9.69 -15.87 4.07
C GLY A 109 8.43 -15.03 4.16
N CYS A 110 8.61 -13.82 4.70
CA CYS A 110 7.55 -12.86 4.91
C CYS A 110 7.85 -11.54 4.19
N ALA A 111 6.83 -10.93 3.64
CA ALA A 111 6.91 -9.57 3.10
C ALA A 111 6.17 -8.60 4.02
N LEU A 112 6.78 -7.45 4.26
CA LEU A 112 6.13 -6.29 4.85
C LEU A 112 5.65 -5.38 3.72
N ILE A 113 4.35 -5.29 3.53
CA ILE A 113 3.74 -4.33 2.62
C ILE A 113 3.37 -3.10 3.42
N THR A 114 3.87 -1.96 3.00
CA THR A 114 3.56 -0.66 3.59
C THR A 114 2.79 0.17 2.58
N ILE A 115 1.71 0.79 3.01
CA ILE A 115 0.79 1.51 2.13
C ILE A 115 0.53 2.88 2.74
N GLY A 116 0.58 3.89 1.89
CA GLY A 116 0.21 5.24 2.30
C GLY A 116 0.86 6.30 1.44
N ASP A 117 0.34 7.50 1.61
CA ASP A 117 0.77 8.68 0.87
C ASP A 117 1.16 9.78 1.85
N GLU A 118 2.19 10.54 1.53
CA GLU A 118 2.61 11.63 2.39
C GLU A 118 1.57 12.74 2.40
N ARG A 119 1.47 13.40 3.53
CA ARG A 119 0.60 14.55 3.67
C ARG A 119 1.15 15.72 2.86
N PRO A 120 0.34 16.33 1.98
CA PRO A 120 0.72 17.57 1.32
C PRO A 120 0.99 18.67 2.35
N ASN A 121 1.72 19.67 1.94
CA ASN A 121 1.99 20.82 2.79
C ASN A 121 0.69 21.43 3.33
N ALA A 122 0.73 21.99 4.55
CA ALA A 122 -0.44 22.54 5.25
C ALA A 122 -1.19 23.65 4.50
N GLN A 123 -0.59 24.23 3.47
CA GLN A 123 -1.17 25.29 2.63
C GLN A 123 -2.05 24.77 1.47
N SER A 124 -2.04 23.46 1.20
CA SER A 124 -2.84 22.88 0.13
C SER A 124 -4.13 22.29 0.71
N ASN A 125 -5.28 22.72 0.22
CA ASN A 125 -6.58 22.11 0.51
C ASN A 125 -6.69 20.77 -0.23
N TRP A 126 -6.01 19.75 0.29
CA TRP A 126 -6.13 18.40 -0.26
C TRP A 126 -7.37 17.72 0.29
N PRO A 127 -8.22 17.23 -0.57
CA PRO A 127 -9.47 16.63 -0.15
C PRO A 127 -9.33 15.18 0.30
N TYR A 128 -8.14 14.71 0.65
CA TYR A 128 -7.97 13.34 1.10
C TYR A 128 -7.48 13.22 2.55
N GLN A 129 -7.89 12.14 3.21
CA GLN A 129 -7.45 11.83 4.56
C GLN A 129 -6.31 10.80 4.50
N PRO A 130 -5.07 11.21 4.79
CA PRO A 130 -3.93 10.30 4.71
C PRO A 130 -4.03 9.21 5.78
N ILE A 131 -3.95 7.96 5.33
CA ILE A 131 -3.91 6.77 6.18
C ILE A 131 -2.65 5.99 5.84
N SER A 132 -1.91 5.58 6.86
CA SER A 132 -0.88 4.56 6.74
C SER A 132 -1.46 3.20 7.06
N CYS A 133 -1.16 2.22 6.23
CA CYS A 133 -1.52 0.82 6.46
C CYS A 133 -0.27 -0.05 6.28
N VAL A 134 -0.13 -1.07 7.11
CA VAL A 134 0.95 -2.06 7.02
C VAL A 134 0.36 -3.46 7.10
N MET A 135 0.90 -4.37 6.31
CA MET A 135 0.50 -5.77 6.27
C MET A 135 1.73 -6.67 6.29
N LEU A 136 1.70 -7.72 7.10
CA LEU A 136 2.61 -8.85 6.97
C LEU A 136 1.96 -9.90 6.10
N VAL A 137 2.64 -10.33 5.05
CA VAL A 137 2.12 -11.29 4.09
C VAL A 137 3.10 -12.43 3.84
N ALA A 138 2.56 -13.63 3.64
CA ALA A 138 3.33 -14.82 3.30
C ALA A 138 2.57 -15.67 2.27
N LEU A 139 3.17 -16.77 1.82
CA LEU A 139 2.50 -17.73 0.92
C LEU A 139 1.61 -18.70 1.69
N GLU A 140 1.90 -18.92 2.97
CA GLU A 140 1.19 -19.81 3.86
C GLU A 140 0.96 -19.15 5.22
N GLY A 141 -0.02 -19.63 5.96
CA GLY A 141 -0.37 -19.13 7.28
C GLY A 141 -1.88 -19.02 7.48
N ASP A 142 -2.25 -18.55 8.67
CA ASP A 142 -3.64 -18.31 9.05
C ASP A 142 -3.99 -16.84 8.82
N GLY A 143 -5.08 -16.59 8.11
CA GLY A 143 -5.55 -15.23 7.82
C GLY A 143 -6.21 -15.10 6.46
N PRO A 144 -6.63 -13.88 6.11
CA PRO A 144 -7.23 -13.59 4.81
C PRO A 144 -6.35 -14.03 3.65
N ARG A 145 -6.90 -14.81 2.74
CA ARG A 145 -6.18 -15.31 1.55
C ARG A 145 -6.72 -14.63 0.31
N MET A 146 -5.85 -14.00 -0.44
CA MET A 146 -6.18 -13.47 -1.75
C MET A 146 -6.25 -14.63 -2.75
N GLU A 147 -7.46 -15.00 -3.13
CA GLU A 147 -7.74 -16.10 -4.05
C GLU A 147 -7.42 -15.69 -5.49
N SER A 148 -8.00 -14.59 -5.92
CA SER A 148 -7.80 -14.06 -7.27
C SER A 148 -7.63 -12.54 -7.27
N THR A 149 -6.97 -12.05 -8.30
CA THR A 149 -6.87 -10.64 -8.63
C THR A 149 -6.93 -10.48 -10.14
N THR A 150 -7.78 -9.57 -10.59
CA THR A 150 -7.88 -9.19 -12.00
C THR A 150 -7.64 -7.70 -12.12
N PHE A 151 -6.72 -7.31 -12.99
CA PHE A 151 -6.49 -5.93 -13.36
C PHE A 151 -7.12 -5.68 -14.74
N ASP A 152 -7.80 -4.57 -14.85
CA ASP A 152 -8.35 -4.09 -16.10
C ASP A 152 -7.93 -2.65 -16.33
N SER A 153 -7.70 -2.29 -17.58
CA SER A 153 -7.42 -0.92 -17.99
C SER A 153 -8.32 -0.58 -19.15
N LYS A 154 -9.31 0.25 -18.88
CA LYS A 154 -10.12 0.84 -19.95
C LYS A 154 -9.34 2.00 -20.55
N SER A 155 -9.30 2.09 -21.88
CA SER A 155 -8.82 3.29 -22.54
C SER A 155 -9.80 4.42 -22.23
N PHE A 156 -9.40 5.31 -21.34
CA PHE A 156 -10.14 6.54 -21.12
C PHE A 156 -9.57 7.62 -22.03
N GLU A 157 -10.45 8.38 -22.68
CA GLU A 157 -10.12 9.73 -23.10
C GLU A 157 -9.96 10.56 -21.83
N THR A 158 -8.82 10.45 -21.20
CA THR A 158 -8.53 11.20 -19.99
C THR A 158 -8.12 12.61 -20.36
N THR A 159 -8.92 13.56 -19.99
CA THR A 159 -8.38 14.85 -19.59
C THR A 159 -7.55 14.59 -18.33
N ALA A 160 -6.28 14.29 -18.51
CA ALA A 160 -5.35 14.16 -17.39
C ALA A 160 -5.32 15.49 -16.64
N VAL A 161 -5.86 15.52 -15.45
CA VAL A 161 -5.72 16.67 -14.58
C VAL A 161 -4.31 16.63 -14.02
N ILE A 162 -3.43 17.38 -14.64
CA ILE A 162 -2.09 17.64 -14.09
C ILE A 162 -2.27 18.66 -12.98
N SER A 163 -2.21 18.22 -11.76
CA SER A 163 -2.14 19.14 -10.62
C SER A 163 -0.69 19.53 -10.39
N THR A 164 -0.41 20.80 -10.56
CA THR A 164 0.88 21.37 -10.19
C THR A 164 0.83 21.76 -8.72
N ILE A 165 1.66 21.13 -7.92
CA ILE A 165 1.81 21.51 -6.51
C ILE A 165 3.04 22.38 -6.40
N PHE A 166 2.84 23.60 -5.86
CA PHE A 166 3.92 24.48 -5.49
C PHE A 166 4.25 24.25 -4.01
N ASP A 167 5.43 23.74 -3.74
CA ASP A 167 6.01 23.72 -2.39
C ASP A 167 7.17 24.73 -2.36
N GLY A 168 6.84 25.98 -2.10
CA GLY A 168 7.79 27.08 -2.09
C GLY A 168 8.47 27.30 -3.44
N ILE A 169 9.78 27.05 -3.52
CA ILE A 169 10.60 27.31 -4.71
C ILE A 169 10.54 26.14 -5.74
N LYS A 170 9.92 25.02 -5.39
CA LYS A 170 9.88 23.82 -6.23
C LYS A 170 8.48 23.57 -6.73
N SER A 171 8.29 23.65 -8.04
CA SER A 171 7.11 23.13 -8.71
C SER A 171 7.31 21.67 -9.05
N ALA A 172 6.36 20.83 -8.77
CA ALA A 172 6.36 19.47 -9.26
C ALA A 172 4.98 19.13 -9.82
N ASN A 173 4.99 18.54 -11.00
CA ASN A 173 3.78 18.06 -11.63
C ASN A 173 3.45 16.69 -11.05
N VAL A 174 2.38 16.58 -10.31
CA VAL A 174 1.83 15.29 -9.92
C VAL A 174 0.90 14.85 -11.04
N ILE A 175 1.36 13.86 -11.78
CA ILE A 175 0.49 13.12 -12.67
C ILE A 175 -0.29 12.16 -11.78
N GLY A 176 -1.42 12.62 -11.29
CA GLY A 176 -2.31 11.84 -10.47
C GLY A 176 -3.68 12.49 -10.48
N GLN A 177 -4.67 11.70 -10.75
CA GLN A 177 -6.03 12.20 -10.69
C GLN A 177 -6.47 12.26 -9.24
N TYR A 178 -6.92 13.43 -8.83
CA TYR A 178 -7.51 13.69 -7.52
C TYR A 178 -9.03 13.67 -7.58
N SER A 179 -9.59 12.95 -8.50
CA SER A 179 -11.04 12.75 -8.52
C SER A 179 -11.41 11.68 -7.49
N PRO A 180 -12.62 11.72 -6.95
CA PRO A 180 -13.09 10.67 -6.06
C PRO A 180 -12.96 9.32 -6.77
N VAL A 181 -12.36 8.39 -6.08
CA VAL A 181 -12.30 6.99 -6.53
C VAL A 181 -13.57 6.34 -6.03
N GLU A 182 -14.36 5.80 -6.93
CA GLU A 182 -15.48 4.98 -6.53
C GLU A 182 -14.95 3.70 -5.88
N LEU A 183 -15.20 3.57 -4.59
CA LEU A 183 -14.95 2.34 -3.87
C LEU A 183 -16.24 1.54 -3.87
N GLU A 184 -16.28 0.52 -4.68
CA GLU A 184 -17.33 -0.48 -4.59
C GLU A 184 -16.89 -1.59 -3.65
N ILE A 185 -17.42 -1.59 -2.43
CA ILE A 185 -17.28 -2.71 -1.51
C ILE A 185 -18.60 -3.46 -1.56
N THR A 186 -18.61 -4.55 -2.30
CA THR A 186 -19.76 -5.43 -2.37
C THR A 186 -19.75 -6.38 -1.18
N THR A 187 -20.69 -6.23 -0.28
CA THR A 187 -21.03 -7.24 0.69
C THR A 187 -22.00 -8.23 0.05
N HIS A 188 -22.29 -9.35 0.70
CA HIS A 188 -23.22 -10.34 0.16
C HIS A 188 -24.63 -9.77 -0.23
N ASN A 189 -25.01 -8.61 0.31
CA ASN A 189 -26.31 -8.00 0.09
C ASN A 189 -26.29 -6.49 -0.19
N GLU A 190 -25.15 -5.79 -0.08
CA GLU A 190 -25.10 -4.34 -0.23
C GLU A 190 -23.80 -3.90 -0.91
N THR A 191 -23.93 -2.94 -1.82
CA THR A 191 -22.82 -2.25 -2.45
C THR A 191 -22.63 -0.90 -1.79
N PHE A 192 -21.45 -0.64 -1.23
CA PHE A 192 -21.11 0.65 -0.68
C PHE A 192 -20.29 1.43 -1.71
N ILE A 193 -20.85 2.49 -2.22
CA ILE A 193 -20.16 3.45 -3.08
C ILE A 193 -19.72 4.61 -2.21
N GLY A 194 -18.41 4.81 -2.10
CA GLY A 194 -17.83 5.92 -1.36
C GLY A 194 -17.15 6.92 -2.28
N GLU A 195 -17.65 8.12 -2.36
CA GLU A 195 -16.97 9.23 -3.01
C GLU A 195 -15.96 9.85 -2.05
N THR A 196 -14.73 9.39 -2.06
CA THR A 196 -13.66 10.08 -1.34
C THR A 196 -12.36 9.98 -2.12
N ASN A 197 -11.53 11.00 -2.04
CA ASN A 197 -10.17 10.97 -2.58
C ASN A 197 -9.33 10.00 -1.75
N TRP A 198 -9.45 8.75 -2.07
CA TRP A 198 -8.76 7.69 -1.38
C TRP A 198 -7.58 7.26 -2.23
N LEU A 199 -6.44 7.81 -1.94
CA LEU A 199 -5.19 7.25 -2.43
C LEU A 199 -5.04 5.81 -1.91
N SER A 200 -3.87 5.24 -2.00
CA SER A 200 -3.66 3.81 -1.77
C SER A 200 -4.07 3.29 -0.38
N GLY A 201 -3.84 4.07 0.68
CA GLY A 201 -3.95 3.58 2.06
C GLY A 201 -5.38 3.35 2.55
N ARG A 202 -6.30 4.23 2.20
CA ARG A 202 -7.66 4.16 2.74
C ARG A 202 -8.47 3.01 2.18
N HIS A 203 -8.30 2.67 0.91
CA HIS A 203 -8.95 1.52 0.30
C HIS A 203 -8.68 0.23 1.07
N MET A 204 -7.41 -0.02 1.38
CA MET A 204 -7.03 -1.22 2.11
C MET A 204 -7.50 -1.18 3.56
N HIS A 205 -7.46 -0.02 4.21
CA HIS A 205 -7.99 0.14 5.56
C HIS A 205 -9.48 -0.24 5.64
N GLU A 206 -10.30 0.35 4.78
CA GLU A 206 -11.74 0.11 4.76
C GLU A 206 -12.06 -1.36 4.41
N PHE A 207 -11.40 -1.89 3.39
CA PHE A 207 -11.57 -3.29 3.01
C PHE A 207 -11.23 -4.23 4.16
N LEU A 208 -10.02 -4.12 4.74
CA LEU A 208 -9.58 -5.03 5.80
C LEU A 208 -10.45 -4.91 7.06
N THR A 209 -10.92 -3.71 7.36
CA THR A 209 -11.85 -3.49 8.47
C THR A 209 -13.16 -4.24 8.24
N LYS A 210 -13.74 -4.13 7.05
CA LYS A 210 -15.00 -4.83 6.71
C LYS A 210 -14.80 -6.34 6.58
N TYR A 211 -13.67 -6.76 6.02
CA TYR A 211 -13.32 -8.17 5.96
C TYR A 211 -13.23 -8.79 7.36
N SER A 212 -12.56 -8.12 8.30
CA SER A 212 -12.44 -8.59 9.69
C SER A 212 -13.77 -8.69 10.44
N GLN A 213 -14.76 -7.94 9.98
CA GLN A 213 -16.14 -8.01 10.49
C GLN A 213 -16.99 -9.08 9.78
N GLY A 214 -16.43 -9.80 8.82
CA GLY A 214 -17.16 -10.79 8.02
C GLY A 214 -18.13 -10.19 7.00
N LEU A 215 -18.02 -8.90 6.72
CA LEU A 215 -18.97 -8.17 5.88
C LEU A 215 -18.66 -8.29 4.39
N THR A 216 -17.43 -8.59 4.01
CA THR A 216 -17.05 -8.71 2.59
C THR A 216 -15.94 -9.72 2.38
N LYS A 217 -15.93 -10.34 1.20
CA LYS A 217 -14.86 -11.16 0.65
C LYS A 217 -14.41 -10.66 -0.72
N PHE A 218 -14.93 -9.52 -1.12
CA PHE A 218 -14.71 -8.93 -2.44
C PHE A 218 -14.27 -7.49 -2.29
N HIS A 219 -13.27 -7.08 -3.08
CA HIS A 219 -12.80 -5.72 -3.12
C HIS A 219 -12.55 -5.29 -4.56
N GLN A 220 -13.22 -4.24 -4.98
CA GLN A 220 -13.01 -3.62 -6.28
C GLN A 220 -12.55 -2.18 -6.07
N ILE A 221 -11.53 -1.78 -6.80
CA ILE A 221 -11.04 -0.41 -6.87
C ILE A 221 -11.13 0.03 -8.33
N ASN A 222 -11.82 1.11 -8.57
CA ASN A 222 -11.85 1.80 -9.85
C ASN A 222 -11.06 3.10 -9.70
N ASP A 223 -9.92 3.17 -10.36
CA ASP A 223 -9.09 4.38 -10.35
C ASP A 223 -9.53 5.29 -11.49
N ASN A 224 -9.52 6.60 -11.25
CA ASN A 224 -9.91 7.59 -12.26
C ASN A 224 -8.95 7.66 -13.46
N SER A 225 -7.79 7.01 -13.38
CA SER A 225 -6.94 6.78 -14.53
C SER A 225 -7.50 5.75 -15.53
N GLY A 226 -8.68 5.19 -15.26
CA GLY A 226 -9.27 4.11 -16.04
C GLY A 226 -8.77 2.71 -15.68
N LYS A 227 -7.90 2.61 -14.68
CA LYS A 227 -7.45 1.33 -14.16
C LYS A 227 -8.43 0.83 -13.11
N SER A 228 -8.62 -0.47 -13.09
CA SER A 228 -9.37 -1.11 -12.03
C SER A 228 -8.69 -2.38 -11.56
N VAL A 229 -8.96 -2.74 -10.33
CA VAL A 229 -8.55 -4.01 -9.77
C VAL A 229 -9.70 -4.63 -9.01
N THR A 230 -9.92 -5.91 -9.24
CA THR A 230 -10.88 -6.72 -8.52
C THR A 230 -10.15 -7.84 -7.82
N ALA A 231 -10.45 -8.05 -6.55
CA ALA A 231 -9.83 -9.10 -5.75
C ALA A 231 -10.89 -9.88 -4.97
N THR A 232 -10.76 -11.20 -4.94
CA THR A 232 -11.54 -12.09 -4.07
C THR A 232 -10.69 -12.68 -2.98
N TRP A 233 -11.29 -12.86 -1.81
CA TRP A 233 -10.64 -13.28 -0.59
C TRP A 233 -11.42 -14.40 0.11
N VAL A 234 -10.70 -15.28 0.74
CA VAL A 234 -11.24 -16.41 1.51
C VAL A 234 -10.56 -16.51 2.86
#